data_cba3e74c88f9e27204703560277236c2
#
_entry.id   cba3e74c88f9e27204703560277236c2
#
_cell.length_a   1.000
_cell.length_b   1.000
_cell.length_c   1.000
_cell.angle_alpha   90.00
_cell.angle_beta   90.00
_cell.angle_gamma   90.00
#
_symmetry.space_group_name_H-M   'P 1'
#
loop_
_entity.id
_entity.type
_entity.pdbx_description
1 polymer ?
#
loop_
_entity_poly.entity_id
_entity_poly.type
_entity_poly.pdbx_seq_one_letter_code
_entity_poly.pdbx_strand_id
1 'polypeptide(L)'
;MFPFLHELFSNFRNSKFVADFQLPGGSVVLIIQENEYINQSTKYQPRLVKFYKAHKGRPTIILCVRSKETSEDFAALQDICVLEFGLSLIPVDNLEQIPQVVQQLILVRQLIVYTFLGLMFEL
;
A
#
# COMPACT_ATOMS: atom_id res chain seq x y z
N MET A 1 -18.72 8.16 1.19
CA MET A 1 -18.06 7.62 -0.01
C MET A 1 -17.21 8.69 -0.65
N PHE A 2 -16.03 8.33 -1.12
CA PHE A 2 -15.09 9.28 -1.73
C PHE A 2 -15.15 9.12 -3.26
N PRO A 3 -15.86 10.01 -3.98
CA PRO A 3 -15.98 9.87 -5.45
C PRO A 3 -14.64 10.02 -6.18
N PHE A 4 -13.68 10.71 -5.59
CA PHE A 4 -12.35 10.85 -6.20
C PHE A 4 -11.53 9.55 -6.21
N LEU A 5 -11.91 8.52 -5.46
CA LEU A 5 -11.23 7.23 -5.50
C LEU A 5 -11.27 6.60 -6.89
N HIS A 6 -12.39 6.76 -7.61
CA HIS A 6 -12.51 6.26 -8.96
C HIS A 6 -11.51 6.95 -9.91
N GLU A 7 -11.33 8.25 -9.76
CA GLU A 7 -10.33 8.99 -10.52
C GLU A 7 -8.91 8.57 -10.16
N LEU A 8 -8.64 8.35 -8.86
CA LEU A 8 -7.36 7.84 -8.42
C LEU A 8 -7.04 6.51 -9.11
N PHE A 9 -7.99 5.57 -9.10
CA PHE A 9 -7.78 4.26 -9.72
C PHE A 9 -7.56 4.35 -11.23
N SER A 10 -8.26 5.23 -11.93
CA SER A 10 -8.08 5.38 -13.37
C SER A 10 -6.77 6.07 -13.73
N ASN A 11 -6.31 7.03 -12.93
CA ASN A 11 -5.08 7.77 -13.19
C ASN A 11 -3.83 6.94 -12.90
N PHE A 12 -3.89 6.03 -11.94
CA PHE A 12 -2.70 5.30 -11.47
C PHE A 12 -2.34 4.08 -12.28
N ARG A 13 -3.23 3.61 -13.13
CA ARG A 13 -2.90 2.53 -14.05
C ARG A 13 -2.10 2.99 -15.27
N ASN A 14 -1.93 4.28 -15.41
CA ASN A 14 -1.00 4.82 -16.42
C ASN A 14 0.42 4.66 -15.93
N SER A 15 1.16 3.87 -16.63
CA SER A 15 2.45 3.27 -16.42
C SER A 15 3.65 4.18 -16.12
N LYS A 16 3.47 5.48 -15.92
CA LYS A 16 4.57 6.40 -15.63
C LYS A 16 4.96 6.44 -14.16
N PHE A 17 4.13 5.90 -13.28
CA PHE A 17 4.40 5.93 -11.86
C PHE A 17 4.86 4.56 -11.38
N VAL A 18 5.90 4.53 -10.56
CA VAL A 18 6.39 3.32 -9.92
C VAL A 18 5.36 2.79 -8.93
N ALA A 19 4.66 3.69 -8.24
CA ALA A 19 3.57 3.33 -7.32
C ALA A 19 2.26 3.12 -8.09
N ASP A 20 1.40 2.25 -7.57
CA ASP A 20 0.08 2.03 -8.16
C ASP A 20 -0.86 3.21 -7.88
N PHE A 21 -0.74 3.86 -6.72
CA PHE A 21 -1.42 5.14 -6.49
C PHE A 21 -0.82 5.90 -5.32
N GLN A 22 -1.17 7.18 -5.25
CA GLN A 22 -0.74 8.10 -4.21
C GLN A 22 -1.96 8.57 -3.43
N LEU A 23 -1.86 8.54 -2.10
CA LEU A 23 -2.95 9.00 -1.24
C LEU A 23 -2.84 10.50 -1.01
N PRO A 24 -3.97 11.17 -0.69
CA PRO A 24 -3.91 12.54 -0.18
C PRO A 24 -2.98 12.61 1.03
N GLY A 25 -2.08 13.58 1.04
CA GLY A 25 -1.08 13.72 2.09
C GLY A 25 0.28 13.13 1.75
N GLY A 26 0.44 12.49 0.59
CA GLY A 26 1.73 12.09 0.05
C GLY A 26 2.14 10.64 0.23
N SER A 27 1.37 9.82 0.95
CA SER A 27 1.65 8.39 1.04
C SER A 27 1.49 7.71 -0.32
N VAL A 28 2.39 6.79 -0.65
CA VAL A 28 2.37 6.06 -1.92
C VAL A 28 2.08 4.59 -1.66
N VAL A 29 1.33 3.97 -2.56
CA VAL A 29 0.83 2.60 -2.40
C VAL A 29 1.24 1.75 -3.58
N LEU A 30 1.78 0.56 -3.28
CA LEU A 30 2.09 -0.47 -4.26
C LEU A 30 1.20 -1.67 -4.00
N ILE A 31 0.60 -2.23 -5.04
CA ILE A 31 -0.23 -3.43 -4.95
C ILE A 31 0.58 -4.63 -5.46
N ILE A 32 0.65 -5.68 -4.66
CA ILE A 32 1.26 -6.95 -5.07
C ILE A 32 0.18 -8.02 -5.10
N GLN A 33 0.06 -8.70 -6.24
CA GLN A 33 -0.90 -9.77 -6.43
C GLN A 33 -0.25 -11.14 -6.15
N GLU A 34 -1.09 -12.14 -5.89
CA GLU A 34 -0.63 -13.47 -5.49
C GLU A 34 0.30 -14.11 -6.53
N ASN A 35 -0.01 -13.96 -7.83
CA ASN A 35 0.80 -14.55 -8.87
C ASN A 35 2.22 -13.98 -8.95
N GLU A 36 2.49 -12.86 -8.28
CA GLU A 36 3.82 -12.24 -8.28
C GLU A 36 4.75 -12.89 -7.26
N TYR A 37 4.22 -13.58 -6.24
CA TYR A 37 5.07 -14.12 -5.17
C TYR A 37 4.83 -15.60 -4.84
N ILE A 38 3.78 -16.24 -5.35
CA ILE A 38 3.53 -17.67 -5.06
C ILE A 38 4.54 -18.56 -5.77
N ASN A 39 4.75 -19.76 -5.21
CA ASN A 39 5.65 -20.78 -5.76
C ASN A 39 7.06 -20.25 -5.99
N GLN A 40 7.56 -19.44 -5.04
CA GLN A 40 8.88 -18.81 -5.09
C GLN A 40 9.06 -17.85 -6.27
N SER A 41 7.97 -17.35 -6.85
CA SER A 41 8.04 -16.32 -7.89
C SER A 41 8.65 -15.04 -7.34
N THR A 42 9.47 -14.40 -8.16
CA THR A 42 10.12 -13.14 -7.80
C THR A 42 9.69 -11.98 -8.69
N LYS A 43 8.54 -12.13 -9.36
CA LYS A 43 8.04 -11.10 -10.27
C LYS A 43 7.82 -9.74 -9.60
N TYR A 44 7.53 -9.76 -8.29
CA TYR A 44 7.33 -8.52 -7.53
C TYR A 44 8.64 -7.75 -7.31
N GLN A 45 9.80 -8.43 -7.31
CA GLN A 45 11.06 -7.84 -6.85
C GLN A 45 11.49 -6.59 -7.63
N PRO A 46 11.49 -6.58 -8.97
CA PRO A 46 11.87 -5.36 -9.69
C PRO A 46 10.98 -4.17 -9.36
N ARG A 47 9.67 -4.39 -9.23
CA ARG A 47 8.73 -3.36 -8.87
C ARG A 47 8.95 -2.86 -7.45
N LEU A 48 9.18 -3.79 -6.52
CA LEU A 48 9.44 -3.45 -5.12
C LEU A 48 10.70 -2.61 -4.96
N VAL A 49 11.78 -2.99 -5.64
CA VAL A 49 13.05 -2.27 -5.58
C VAL A 49 12.89 -0.86 -6.16
N LYS A 50 12.23 -0.72 -7.29
CA LYS A 50 11.96 0.58 -7.91
C LYS A 50 11.09 1.46 -6.99
N PHE A 51 10.06 0.87 -6.40
CA PHE A 51 9.17 1.56 -5.47
C PHE A 51 9.94 2.08 -4.26
N TYR A 52 10.76 1.24 -3.66
CA TYR A 52 11.58 1.61 -2.52
C TYR A 52 12.54 2.77 -2.86
N LYS A 53 13.24 2.67 -3.99
CA LYS A 53 14.21 3.69 -4.40
C LYS A 53 13.56 5.01 -4.77
N ALA A 54 12.41 4.95 -5.45
CA ALA A 54 11.73 6.15 -5.94
C ALA A 54 11.06 6.95 -4.82
N HIS A 55 10.73 6.31 -3.70
CA HIS A 55 9.92 6.94 -2.66
C HIS A 55 10.61 6.99 -1.29
N LYS A 56 11.94 7.02 -1.27
CA LYS A 56 12.69 7.19 -0.02
C LYS A 56 12.28 8.48 0.67
N GLY A 57 12.05 8.39 1.98
CA GLY A 57 11.65 9.52 2.79
C GLY A 57 10.17 9.83 2.75
N ARG A 58 9.38 9.07 1.98
CA ARG A 58 7.91 9.22 1.93
C ARG A 58 7.26 8.05 2.67
N PRO A 59 6.08 8.25 3.27
CA PRO A 59 5.31 7.12 3.79
C PRO A 59 4.91 6.18 2.65
N THR A 60 5.20 4.90 2.81
CA THR A 60 4.94 3.88 1.80
C THR A 60 4.08 2.79 2.38
N ILE A 61 3.18 2.24 1.57
CA ILE A 61 2.28 1.16 1.97
C ILE A 61 2.24 0.13 0.84
N ILE A 62 2.37 -1.13 1.20
CA ILE A 62 2.20 -2.24 0.26
C ILE A 62 0.90 -2.94 0.61
N LEU A 63 -0.01 -3.03 -0.35
CA LEU A 63 -1.23 -3.83 -0.24
C LEU A 63 -0.98 -5.14 -0.97
N CYS A 64 -1.01 -6.25 -0.25
CA CYS A 64 -0.70 -7.56 -0.80
C CYS A 64 -1.92 -8.46 -0.74
N VAL A 65 -2.34 -8.98 -1.89
CA VAL A 65 -3.44 -9.94 -1.95
C VAL A 65 -2.96 -11.28 -1.39
N ARG A 66 -3.74 -11.82 -0.44
CA ARG A 66 -3.40 -13.05 0.26
C ARG A 66 -4.66 -13.91 0.43
N SER A 67 -4.50 -15.22 0.29
CA SER A 67 -5.52 -16.21 0.61
C SER A 67 -4.95 -17.25 1.58
N LYS A 68 -5.76 -18.22 1.98
CA LYS A 68 -5.28 -19.32 2.83
C LYS A 68 -4.18 -20.13 2.13
N GLU A 69 -4.34 -20.31 0.83
CA GLU A 69 -3.42 -21.11 0.02
C GLU A 69 -2.06 -20.45 -0.15
N THR A 70 -1.99 -19.12 0.00
CA THR A 70 -0.77 -18.36 -0.20
C THR A 70 -0.15 -17.86 1.10
N SER A 71 -0.65 -18.31 2.26
CA SER A 71 -0.22 -17.76 3.56
C SER A 71 1.26 -17.97 3.86
N GLU A 72 1.83 -19.09 3.45
CA GLU A 72 3.27 -19.35 3.66
C GLU A 72 4.12 -18.45 2.77
N ASP A 73 3.75 -18.36 1.49
CA ASP A 73 4.45 -17.48 0.55
C ASP A 73 4.31 -16.01 0.97
N PHE A 74 3.13 -15.64 1.48
CA PHE A 74 2.91 -14.29 2.00
C PHE A 74 3.82 -13.99 3.18
N ALA A 75 4.01 -14.94 4.11
CA ALA A 75 4.88 -14.74 5.25
C ALA A 75 6.33 -14.46 4.82
N ALA A 76 6.82 -15.17 3.81
CA ALA A 76 8.15 -14.94 3.27
C ALA A 76 8.26 -13.56 2.63
N LEU A 77 7.24 -13.15 1.87
CA LEU A 77 7.18 -11.82 1.27
C LEU A 77 7.13 -10.72 2.34
N GLN A 78 6.35 -10.95 3.39
CA GLN A 78 6.23 -10.02 4.50
C GLN A 78 7.60 -9.78 5.16
N ASP A 79 8.37 -10.83 5.39
CA ASP A 79 9.71 -10.71 5.96
C ASP A 79 10.61 -9.84 5.08
N ILE A 80 10.56 -10.04 3.77
CA ILE A 80 11.35 -9.23 2.84
C ILE A 80 10.91 -7.76 2.90
N CYS A 81 9.63 -7.49 2.79
CA CYS A 81 9.12 -6.11 2.76
C CYS A 81 9.39 -5.38 4.07
N VAL A 82 9.12 -6.02 5.20
CA VAL A 82 9.18 -5.37 6.51
C VAL A 82 10.61 -5.34 7.05
N LEU A 83 11.30 -6.49 7.04
CA LEU A 83 12.61 -6.60 7.66
C LEU A 83 13.73 -6.07 6.78
N GLU A 84 13.71 -6.34 5.49
CA GLU A 84 14.78 -5.89 4.60
C GLU A 84 14.58 -4.47 4.11
N PHE A 85 13.35 -4.09 3.77
CA PHE A 85 13.05 -2.78 3.19
C PHE A 85 12.44 -1.79 4.17
N GLY A 86 11.98 -2.26 5.34
CA GLY A 86 11.32 -1.38 6.31
C GLY A 86 10.01 -0.78 5.83
N LEU A 87 9.30 -1.49 4.96
CA LEU A 87 8.04 -1.03 4.39
C LEU A 87 6.85 -1.57 5.17
N SER A 88 5.76 -0.80 5.22
CA SER A 88 4.50 -1.25 5.80
C SER A 88 3.76 -2.14 4.80
N LEU A 89 3.26 -3.30 5.26
CA LEU A 89 2.56 -4.24 4.41
C LEU A 89 1.22 -4.59 5.04
N ILE A 90 0.15 -4.45 4.26
CA ILE A 90 -1.21 -4.73 4.70
C ILE A 90 -1.79 -5.82 3.80
N PRO A 91 -2.21 -6.96 4.37
CA PRO A 91 -2.85 -8.01 3.56
C PRO A 91 -4.29 -7.63 3.22
N VAL A 92 -4.71 -7.99 2.02
CA VAL A 92 -6.10 -7.89 1.58
C VAL A 92 -6.54 -9.24 1.01
N ASP A 93 -7.82 -9.57 1.12
CA ASP A 93 -8.31 -10.87 0.68
C ASP A 93 -8.46 -10.96 -0.84
N ASN A 94 -8.75 -9.84 -1.48
CA ASN A 94 -8.91 -9.79 -2.93
C ASN A 94 -8.78 -8.35 -3.42
N LEU A 95 -8.69 -8.17 -4.74
CA LEU A 95 -8.53 -6.86 -5.37
C LEU A 95 -9.74 -5.94 -5.13
N GLU A 96 -10.94 -6.51 -4.99
CA GLU A 96 -12.15 -5.73 -4.79
C GLU A 96 -12.19 -5.03 -3.43
N GLN A 97 -11.41 -5.51 -2.46
CA GLN A 97 -11.28 -4.85 -1.16
C GLN A 97 -10.40 -3.61 -1.17
N ILE A 98 -9.58 -3.44 -2.19
CA ILE A 98 -8.58 -2.36 -2.20
C ILE A 98 -9.21 -0.97 -2.09
N PRO A 99 -10.29 -0.62 -2.83
CA PRO A 99 -10.90 0.69 -2.65
C PRO A 99 -11.35 0.98 -1.22
N GLN A 100 -11.90 -0.03 -0.56
CA GLN A 100 -12.37 0.11 0.83
C GLN A 100 -11.20 0.30 1.78
N VAL A 101 -10.13 -0.47 1.61
CA VAL A 101 -8.92 -0.36 2.44
C VAL A 101 -8.27 1.01 2.25
N VAL A 102 -8.15 1.48 1.02
CA VAL A 102 -7.61 2.81 0.71
C VAL A 102 -8.45 3.90 1.38
N GLN A 103 -9.77 3.78 1.32
CA GLN A 103 -10.68 4.72 1.97
C GLN A 103 -10.44 4.75 3.49
N GLN A 104 -10.29 3.59 4.11
CA GLN A 104 -10.00 3.50 5.54
C GLN A 104 -8.65 4.12 5.88
N LEU A 105 -7.64 3.91 5.06
CA LEU A 105 -6.31 4.52 5.27
C LEU A 105 -6.38 6.05 5.23
N ILE A 106 -7.14 6.59 4.30
CA ILE A 106 -7.34 8.04 4.21
C ILE A 106 -8.04 8.57 5.46
N LEU A 107 -9.10 7.88 5.91
CA LEU A 107 -9.86 8.29 7.09
C LEU A 107 -9.02 8.25 8.36
N VAL A 108 -8.28 7.17 8.57
CA VAL A 108 -7.43 7.01 9.75
C VAL A 108 -6.40 8.14 9.81
N ARG A 109 -5.79 8.46 8.68
CA ARG A 109 -4.81 9.54 8.61
C ARG A 109 -5.43 10.89 8.93
N GLN A 110 -6.62 11.18 8.41
CA GLN A 110 -7.35 12.41 8.74
C GLN A 110 -7.68 12.47 10.22
N LEU A 111 -8.11 11.36 10.79
CA LEU A 111 -8.44 11.29 12.22
C LEU A 111 -7.23 11.58 13.10
N ILE A 112 -6.07 11.03 12.75
CA ILE A 112 -4.82 11.27 13.49
C ILE A 112 -4.46 12.75 13.43
N VAL A 113 -4.57 13.39 12.26
CA VAL A 113 -4.28 14.81 12.10
C VAL A 113 -5.23 15.65 12.95
N TYR A 114 -6.53 15.37 12.91
CA TYR A 114 -7.52 16.11 13.71
C TYR A 114 -7.30 15.93 15.20
N THR A 115 -6.99 14.73 15.63
CA THR A 115 -6.70 14.46 17.04
C THR A 115 -5.46 15.23 17.50
N PHE A 116 -4.41 15.23 16.68
CA PHE A 116 -3.18 15.96 16.98
C PHE A 116 -3.42 17.47 17.06
N LEU A 117 -4.17 18.02 16.09
CA LEU A 117 -4.52 19.44 16.10
C LEU A 117 -5.38 19.80 17.32
N GLY A 118 -6.33 18.94 17.67
CA GLY A 118 -7.14 19.13 18.87
C GLY A 118 -6.31 19.21 20.12
N LEU A 119 -5.35 18.30 20.28
CA LEU A 119 -4.43 18.32 21.42
C LEU A 119 -3.58 19.60 21.46
N MET A 120 -3.15 20.09 20.29
CA MET A 120 -2.38 21.32 20.22
C MET A 120 -3.22 22.54 20.63
N PHE A 121 -4.51 22.55 20.32
CA PHE A 121 -5.37 23.68 20.65
C PHE A 121 -5.90 23.64 22.07
N GLU A 122 -5.89 22.49 22.73
CA GLU A 122 -6.29 22.39 24.14
C GLU A 122 -5.18 22.78 25.11
N LEU A 123 -3.97 22.86 24.63
CA LEU A 123 -2.83 23.30 25.42
C LEU A 123 -2.72 24.84 25.42
#